data_f5995efe4f9b8e53ba25f72aead5397d
#
_entry.id   f5995efe4f9b8e53ba25f72aead5397d
#
_cell.length_a   1.000
_cell.length_b   1.000
_cell.length_c   1.000
_cell.angle_alpha   90.00
_cell.angle_beta   90.00
_cell.angle_gamma   90.00
#
_symmetry.space_group_name_H-M   'P 1'
#
loop_
_entity.id
_entity.type
_entity.pdbx_description
1 polymer ?
#
loop_
_entity_poly.entity_id
_entity_poly.type
_entity_poly.pdbx_seq_one_letter_code
_entity_poly.pdbx_strand_id
1 'polypeptide(L)'
;MTEQESQQIISEVFTQLAQPPLVQTAVHTGLYGALEEQADEEAVGGKVYELSNETGTGRITVYQVLGGIELIYNDLHLAYCNQHQPTAKNVIEINHCRVGRFECDFGENSCCYMSSGDLAIGTLSKRKAHTEFPLRHYHGISVIVCIDALDPVVREMMALLGIDLAGLRHTICDVNRCFIMRADASIEHIFSELYHARAWRKPGYRLLKTMELLLFLSDLDTAENVQQTEYFSRKQVDQVKSVAALITEDLTRHYTLSQLAERFGLSETALKKGFRGVFGTSVYAYLKQYRLETSQQLLLRTTLSVTEIAGRIGYENPNKFTTAFKKAYGLSPTEFRKCVQMDSAGPEWGGKEV
;
A
#
# COMPACT_ATOMS: atom_id res chain seq x y z
N MET A 1 -26.34 -28.00 -16.11
CA MET A 1 -25.39 -27.42 -17.08
C MET A 1 -24.66 -28.56 -17.75
N THR A 2 -24.64 -28.62 -19.03
CA THR A 2 -23.99 -29.68 -19.80
C THR A 2 -22.47 -29.36 -19.94
N GLU A 3 -21.66 -30.37 -20.24
CA GLU A 3 -20.22 -30.20 -20.47
C GLU A 3 -19.92 -29.26 -21.66
N GLN A 4 -20.82 -29.24 -22.65
CA GLN A 4 -20.75 -28.31 -23.78
C GLN A 4 -21.01 -26.86 -23.36
N GLU A 5 -21.98 -26.59 -22.50
CA GLU A 5 -22.24 -25.24 -21.94
C GLU A 5 -21.03 -24.73 -21.13
N SER A 6 -20.43 -25.60 -20.32
CA SER A 6 -19.22 -25.27 -19.57
C SER A 6 -18.02 -24.94 -20.47
N GLN A 7 -17.79 -25.73 -21.55
CA GLN A 7 -16.74 -25.47 -22.52
C GLN A 7 -16.98 -24.18 -23.31
N GLN A 8 -18.23 -23.85 -23.61
CA GLN A 8 -18.59 -22.62 -24.30
C GLN A 8 -18.31 -21.41 -23.42
N ILE A 9 -18.72 -21.42 -22.13
CA ILE A 9 -18.44 -20.37 -21.14
C ILE A 9 -16.93 -20.16 -21.00
N ILE A 10 -16.15 -21.24 -20.86
CA ILE A 10 -14.68 -21.16 -20.77
C ILE A 10 -14.10 -20.51 -22.03
N SER A 11 -14.55 -20.91 -23.22
CA SER A 11 -14.09 -20.35 -24.49
C SER A 11 -14.42 -18.86 -24.63
N GLU A 12 -15.61 -18.44 -24.21
CA GLU A 12 -16.06 -17.06 -24.26
C GLU A 12 -15.25 -16.19 -23.28
N VAL A 13 -14.97 -16.68 -22.04
CA VAL A 13 -14.12 -16.02 -21.07
C VAL A 13 -12.71 -15.81 -21.61
N PHE A 14 -12.10 -16.83 -22.23
CA PHE A 14 -10.77 -16.69 -22.84
C PHE A 14 -10.77 -15.75 -24.03
N THR A 15 -11.86 -15.70 -24.80
CA THR A 15 -12.01 -14.75 -25.92
C THR A 15 -12.11 -13.32 -25.43
N GLN A 16 -12.79 -13.08 -24.29
CA GLN A 16 -12.87 -11.76 -23.66
C GLN A 16 -11.53 -11.31 -23.07
N LEU A 17 -10.71 -12.25 -22.55
CA LEU A 17 -9.34 -11.94 -22.11
C LEU A 17 -8.42 -11.44 -23.24
N ALA A 18 -8.73 -11.83 -24.48
CA ALA A 18 -7.98 -11.41 -25.67
C ALA A 18 -8.48 -10.10 -26.29
N GLN A 19 -9.66 -9.60 -25.89
CA GLN A 19 -10.20 -8.33 -26.36
C GLN A 19 -9.72 -7.17 -25.49
N PRO A 20 -9.48 -5.97 -26.07
CA PRO A 20 -9.26 -4.78 -25.25
C PRO A 20 -10.48 -4.55 -24.36
N PRO A 21 -10.28 -4.13 -23.08
CA PRO A 21 -11.35 -4.02 -22.11
C PRO A 21 -12.48 -3.13 -22.60
N LEU A 22 -13.70 -3.68 -22.67
CA LEU A 22 -14.91 -2.96 -23.04
C LEU A 22 -15.31 -1.91 -21.99
N VAL A 23 -14.86 -2.10 -20.75
CA VAL A 23 -15.02 -1.13 -19.67
C VAL A 23 -13.73 -0.34 -19.58
N GLN A 24 -13.65 0.73 -20.36
CA GLN A 24 -12.58 1.70 -20.14
C GLN A 24 -12.61 2.15 -18.68
N THR A 25 -11.61 1.70 -17.88
CA THR A 25 -10.93 2.53 -16.88
C THR A 25 -11.80 3.44 -15.98
N ALA A 26 -13.13 3.33 -16.01
CA ALA A 26 -13.99 4.27 -15.29
C ALA A 26 -13.83 4.17 -13.77
N VAL A 27 -13.55 3.00 -13.25
CA VAL A 27 -13.33 2.83 -11.80
C VAL A 27 -11.93 3.34 -11.42
N HIS A 28 -10.94 3.05 -12.24
CA HIS A 28 -9.54 3.37 -11.92
C HIS A 28 -9.18 4.83 -12.15
N THR A 29 -9.54 5.42 -13.31
CA THR A 29 -9.38 6.86 -13.54
C THR A 29 -10.21 7.71 -12.58
N GLY A 30 -11.32 7.15 -12.06
CA GLY A 30 -12.08 7.77 -11.00
C GLY A 30 -11.39 7.74 -9.63
N LEU A 31 -10.50 6.77 -9.34
CA LEU A 31 -9.90 6.61 -8.02
C LEU A 31 -8.72 7.56 -7.78
N TYR A 32 -7.87 7.75 -8.78
CA TYR A 32 -6.59 8.47 -8.62
C TYR A 32 -6.52 9.77 -9.42
N GLY A 33 -7.63 10.25 -9.95
CA GLY A 33 -7.69 11.47 -10.75
C GLY A 33 -7.21 11.28 -12.19
N ALA A 34 -6.94 12.37 -12.87
CA ALA A 34 -6.41 12.37 -14.24
C ALA A 34 -4.91 12.04 -14.20
N LEU A 35 -4.59 10.75 -14.01
CA LEU A 35 -3.22 10.26 -14.12
C LEU A 35 -2.87 10.03 -15.59
N GLU A 36 -1.70 10.43 -16.01
CA GLU A 36 -1.19 10.11 -17.34
C GLU A 36 -0.72 8.64 -17.37
N GLU A 37 -1.26 7.88 -18.35
CA GLU A 37 -0.83 6.53 -18.63
C GLU A 37 0.56 6.56 -19.26
N GLN A 38 1.50 5.81 -18.70
CA GLN A 38 2.84 5.68 -19.25
C GLN A 38 3.04 4.31 -19.91
N ALA A 39 3.75 4.31 -21.03
CA ALA A 39 4.17 3.06 -21.67
C ALA A 39 5.27 2.41 -20.82
N ASP A 40 5.04 1.18 -20.40
CA ASP A 40 6.04 0.37 -19.68
C ASP A 40 6.12 -1.03 -20.30
N GLU A 41 7.25 -1.34 -20.89
CA GLU A 41 7.51 -2.64 -21.53
C GLU A 41 7.54 -3.79 -20.51
N GLU A 42 7.83 -3.52 -19.23
CA GLU A 42 7.82 -4.52 -18.17
C GLU A 42 6.41 -4.86 -17.70
N ALA A 43 5.45 -3.94 -17.84
CA ALA A 43 4.06 -4.14 -17.45
C ALA A 43 3.21 -4.80 -18.54
N VAL A 44 3.66 -5.95 -19.06
CA VAL A 44 2.99 -6.64 -20.18
C VAL A 44 1.49 -6.84 -19.91
N GLY A 45 0.67 -6.13 -20.67
CA GLY A 45 -0.79 -6.14 -20.55
C GLY A 45 -1.35 -5.32 -19.36
N GLY A 46 -0.51 -4.54 -18.68
CA GLY A 46 -0.90 -3.62 -17.62
C GLY A 46 -0.79 -2.17 -18.05
N LYS A 47 -1.50 -1.30 -17.35
CA LYS A 47 -1.40 0.15 -17.46
C LYS A 47 -0.62 0.69 -16.27
N VAL A 48 0.34 1.55 -16.53
CA VAL A 48 1.19 2.16 -15.49
C VAL A 48 0.84 3.63 -15.34
N TYR A 49 0.70 4.05 -14.09
CA TYR A 49 0.42 5.41 -13.70
C TYR A 49 1.46 5.89 -12.69
N GLU A 50 2.06 7.04 -12.97
CA GLU A 50 2.98 7.69 -12.05
C GLU A 50 2.24 8.78 -11.27
N LEU A 51 2.45 8.80 -9.96
CA LEU A 51 1.96 9.84 -9.07
C LEU A 51 3.14 10.67 -8.57
N SER A 52 2.94 11.97 -8.48
CA SER A 52 3.93 12.88 -7.88
C SER A 52 3.23 14.01 -7.15
N ASN A 53 3.68 14.31 -5.96
CA ASN A 53 3.31 15.50 -5.22
C ASN A 53 4.52 16.00 -4.39
N GLU A 54 4.35 17.08 -3.62
CA GLU A 54 5.39 17.66 -2.80
C GLU A 54 5.93 16.73 -1.70
N THR A 55 5.26 15.60 -1.42
CA THR A 55 5.68 14.64 -0.41
C THR A 55 6.44 13.45 -0.98
N GLY A 56 6.40 13.25 -2.30
CA GLY A 56 7.10 12.14 -2.93
C GLY A 56 6.49 11.68 -4.24
N THR A 57 6.82 10.48 -4.63
CA THR A 57 6.38 9.85 -5.88
C THR A 57 5.78 8.48 -5.62
N GLY A 58 5.02 7.97 -6.57
CA GLY A 58 4.45 6.64 -6.51
C GLY A 58 4.16 6.08 -7.89
N ARG A 59 4.10 4.77 -7.96
CA ARG A 59 3.78 4.02 -9.18
C ARG A 59 2.64 3.06 -8.91
N ILE A 60 1.64 3.08 -9.78
CA ILE A 60 0.50 2.17 -9.75
C ILE A 60 0.47 1.41 -11.06
N THR A 61 0.43 0.08 -10.97
CA THR A 61 0.28 -0.78 -12.16
C THR A 61 -1.04 -1.52 -12.09
N VAL A 62 -1.88 -1.36 -13.09
CA VAL A 62 -3.24 -1.91 -13.16
C VAL A 62 -3.32 -2.96 -14.23
N TYR A 63 -3.83 -4.11 -13.86
CA TYR A 63 -4.14 -5.19 -14.78
C TYR A 63 -5.65 -5.44 -14.80
N GLN A 64 -6.24 -5.38 -15.97
CA GLN A 64 -7.59 -5.89 -16.16
C GLN A 64 -7.54 -7.42 -16.11
N VAL A 65 -8.19 -8.01 -15.11
CA VAL A 65 -8.22 -9.47 -14.94
C VAL A 65 -9.39 -10.08 -15.70
N LEU A 66 -10.57 -9.50 -15.49
CA LEU A 66 -11.82 -9.77 -16.22
C LEU A 66 -12.61 -8.48 -16.34
N GLY A 67 -13.67 -8.46 -17.17
CA GLY A 67 -14.61 -7.35 -17.20
C GLY A 67 -15.18 -7.08 -15.82
N GLY A 68 -14.93 -5.89 -15.27
CA GLY A 68 -15.34 -5.49 -13.93
C GLY A 68 -14.39 -5.90 -12.80
N ILE A 69 -13.24 -6.56 -13.07
CA ILE A 69 -12.24 -6.94 -12.07
C ILE A 69 -10.87 -6.42 -12.45
N GLU A 70 -10.27 -5.64 -11.56
CA GLU A 70 -8.93 -5.08 -11.70
C GLU A 70 -8.01 -5.56 -10.58
N LEU A 71 -6.78 -5.87 -10.93
CA LEU A 71 -5.69 -6.17 -10.01
C LEU A 71 -4.68 -5.03 -10.07
N ILE A 72 -4.41 -4.40 -8.94
CA ILE A 72 -3.64 -3.18 -8.83
C ILE A 72 -2.43 -3.41 -7.93
N TYR A 73 -1.25 -3.09 -8.44
CA TYR A 73 -0.01 -3.07 -7.66
C TYR A 73 0.31 -1.63 -7.28
N ASN A 74 0.38 -1.36 -6.00
CA ASN A 74 0.71 -0.07 -5.45
C ASN A 74 2.15 -0.06 -4.96
N ASP A 75 2.94 0.89 -5.42
CA ASP A 75 4.32 1.15 -5.02
C ASP A 75 4.45 2.66 -4.78
N LEU A 76 4.12 3.08 -3.56
CA LEU A 76 3.93 4.47 -3.21
C LEU A 76 4.96 4.91 -2.18
N HIS A 77 5.71 5.96 -2.50
CA HIS A 77 6.71 6.61 -1.66
C HIS A 77 6.35 8.08 -1.44
N LEU A 78 5.19 8.32 -0.83
CA LEU A 78 4.61 9.63 -0.56
C LEU A 78 3.78 9.60 0.73
N ALA A 79 3.51 10.77 1.31
CA ALA A 79 2.75 10.84 2.56
C ALA A 79 1.24 10.72 2.36
N TYR A 80 0.75 11.12 1.19
CA TYR A 80 -0.67 11.05 0.85
C TYR A 80 -0.90 11.00 -0.65
N CYS A 81 -2.07 10.54 -1.06
CA CYS A 81 -2.58 10.72 -2.41
C CYS A 81 -4.04 11.18 -2.37
N ASN A 82 -4.43 11.97 -3.36
CA ASN A 82 -5.82 12.35 -3.57
C ASN A 82 -6.49 11.29 -4.45
N GLN A 83 -7.64 10.83 -4.01
CA GLN A 83 -8.46 9.86 -4.73
C GLN A 83 -9.75 10.56 -5.15
N HIS A 84 -10.22 10.28 -6.36
CA HIS A 84 -11.56 10.68 -6.78
C HIS A 84 -12.54 9.60 -6.35
N GLN A 85 -13.72 10.01 -5.89
CA GLN A 85 -14.77 9.03 -5.58
C GLN A 85 -15.25 8.39 -6.88
N PRO A 86 -15.23 7.06 -6.99
CA PRO A 86 -15.77 6.39 -8.15
C PRO A 86 -17.28 6.64 -8.25
N THR A 87 -17.76 6.82 -9.46
CA THR A 87 -19.20 6.95 -9.75
C THR A 87 -19.96 5.63 -9.56
N ALA A 88 -19.26 4.51 -9.59
CA ALA A 88 -19.83 3.17 -9.42
C ALA A 88 -20.18 2.91 -7.94
N LYS A 89 -21.41 2.45 -7.69
CA LYS A 89 -21.95 2.23 -6.33
C LYS A 89 -21.64 0.85 -5.76
N ASN A 90 -21.57 -0.17 -6.61
CA ASN A 90 -21.41 -1.56 -6.22
C ASN A 90 -19.96 -2.03 -6.44
N VAL A 91 -19.02 -1.40 -5.73
CA VAL A 91 -17.59 -1.71 -5.84
C VAL A 91 -17.09 -2.29 -4.53
N ILE A 92 -16.53 -3.48 -4.59
CA ILE A 92 -15.75 -4.08 -3.51
C ILE A 92 -14.28 -3.79 -3.76
N GLU A 93 -13.58 -3.35 -2.73
CA GLU A 93 -12.13 -3.21 -2.73
C GLU A 93 -11.54 -4.15 -1.68
N ILE A 94 -10.58 -4.93 -2.12
CA ILE A 94 -9.81 -5.86 -1.29
C ILE A 94 -8.37 -5.37 -1.34
N ASN A 95 -7.84 -4.95 -0.20
CA ASN A 95 -6.47 -4.44 -0.08
C ASN A 95 -5.62 -5.34 0.79
N HIS A 96 -4.45 -5.72 0.32
CA HIS A 96 -3.42 -6.38 1.12
C HIS A 96 -2.20 -5.47 1.25
N CYS A 97 -1.80 -5.20 2.49
CA CYS A 97 -0.61 -4.40 2.79
C CYS A 97 0.63 -5.30 2.94
N ARG A 98 1.56 -5.24 1.99
CA ARG A 98 2.83 -5.97 2.09
C ARG A 98 3.84 -5.24 2.98
N VAL A 99 3.99 -3.93 2.75
CA VAL A 99 4.93 -3.08 3.48
C VAL A 99 4.34 -1.70 3.65
N GLY A 100 4.58 -1.07 4.78
CA GLY A 100 4.12 0.28 5.06
C GLY A 100 2.88 0.32 5.92
N ARG A 101 2.11 1.38 5.75
CA ARG A 101 0.90 1.62 6.54
C ARG A 101 -0.09 2.46 5.76
N PHE A 102 -1.36 2.09 5.83
CA PHE A 102 -2.44 2.70 5.09
C PHE A 102 -3.53 3.18 6.04
N GLU A 103 -3.94 4.45 5.93
CA GLU A 103 -5.04 4.99 6.70
C GLU A 103 -6.38 4.70 6.01
N CYS A 104 -7.26 3.98 6.72
CA CYS A 104 -8.64 3.77 6.31
C CYS A 104 -9.54 4.79 7.00
N ASP A 105 -10.01 5.81 6.26
CA ASP A 105 -10.90 6.86 6.77
C ASP A 105 -12.34 6.61 6.30
N PHE A 106 -13.26 6.52 7.24
CA PHE A 106 -14.68 6.21 6.99
C PHE A 106 -15.61 7.42 7.15
N GLY A 107 -15.06 8.61 7.28
CA GLY A 107 -15.83 9.85 7.24
C GLY A 107 -16.57 10.27 8.53
N GLU A 108 -16.80 9.39 9.50
CA GLU A 108 -17.55 9.68 10.74
C GLU A 108 -16.63 9.99 11.94
N ASN A 109 -15.65 10.86 11.73
CA ASN A 109 -14.65 11.21 12.76
C ASN A 109 -13.83 10.02 13.30
N SER A 110 -13.80 8.89 12.60
CA SER A 110 -13.03 7.71 12.98
C SER A 110 -12.20 7.19 11.82
N CYS A 111 -10.99 6.76 12.10
CA CYS A 111 -10.10 6.08 11.19
C CYS A 111 -9.46 4.85 11.85
N CYS A 112 -9.05 3.92 11.03
CA CYS A 112 -8.23 2.78 11.42
C CYS A 112 -7.06 2.63 10.46
N TYR A 113 -6.15 1.73 10.77
CA TYR A 113 -4.91 1.60 10.03
C TYR A 113 -4.63 0.14 9.68
N MET A 114 -4.33 -0.10 8.42
CA MET A 114 -3.71 -1.35 7.97
C MET A 114 -2.23 -1.33 8.24
N SER A 115 -1.70 -2.45 8.65
CA SER A 115 -0.28 -2.73 8.83
C SER A 115 0.19 -3.79 7.84
N SER A 116 1.50 -3.97 7.73
CA SER A 116 2.08 -5.07 6.93
C SER A 116 1.48 -6.42 7.34
N GLY A 117 1.00 -7.18 6.36
CA GLY A 117 0.29 -8.46 6.50
C GLY A 117 -1.18 -8.34 6.86
N ASP A 118 -1.79 -7.15 6.84
CA ASP A 118 -3.23 -6.98 7.02
C ASP A 118 -3.95 -6.98 5.67
N LEU A 119 -5.16 -7.55 5.68
CA LEU A 119 -6.13 -7.53 4.61
C LEU A 119 -7.30 -6.62 5.01
N ALA A 120 -7.67 -5.69 4.15
CA ALA A 120 -8.88 -4.89 4.32
C ALA A 120 -9.86 -5.14 3.18
N ILE A 121 -11.14 -5.25 3.50
CA ILE A 121 -12.22 -5.38 2.54
C ILE A 121 -13.25 -4.30 2.83
N GLY A 122 -13.66 -3.56 1.81
CA GLY A 122 -14.62 -2.49 1.97
C GLY A 122 -15.23 -2.01 0.66
N THR A 123 -16.02 -0.93 0.73
CA THR A 123 -16.56 -0.27 -0.46
C THR A 123 -15.85 1.05 -0.71
N LEU A 124 -15.59 1.37 -1.97
CA LEU A 124 -15.00 2.66 -2.35
C LEU A 124 -15.96 3.84 -2.17
N SER A 125 -17.27 3.61 -2.18
CA SER A 125 -18.30 4.66 -2.15
C SER A 125 -18.34 5.49 -0.85
N LYS A 126 -17.66 5.05 0.19
CA LYS A 126 -17.66 5.70 1.52
C LYS A 126 -16.30 6.30 1.91
N ARG A 127 -15.30 6.23 1.02
CA ARG A 127 -13.96 6.79 1.29
C ARG A 127 -13.91 8.29 1.06
N LYS A 128 -13.07 8.97 1.81
CA LYS A 128 -12.70 10.35 1.51
C LYS A 128 -11.81 10.40 0.27
N ALA A 129 -11.83 11.56 -0.38
CA ALA A 129 -10.97 11.84 -1.53
C ALA A 129 -9.47 11.91 -1.20
N HIS A 130 -9.09 11.69 0.05
CA HIS A 130 -7.72 11.83 0.54
C HIS A 130 -7.32 10.60 1.36
N THR A 131 -6.25 9.94 0.95
CA THR A 131 -5.68 8.78 1.64
C THR A 131 -4.28 9.11 2.11
N GLU A 132 -3.98 8.81 3.36
CA GLU A 132 -2.69 9.06 3.98
C GLU A 132 -1.88 7.78 4.23
N PHE A 133 -0.56 7.92 4.09
CA PHE A 133 0.42 6.88 4.36
C PHE A 133 1.35 7.38 5.48
N PRO A 134 1.06 7.03 6.74
CA PRO A 134 1.78 7.57 7.89
C PRO A 134 3.29 7.35 7.88
N LEU A 135 3.74 6.26 7.24
CA LEU A 135 5.16 5.95 7.09
C LEU A 135 5.77 6.47 5.77
N ARG A 136 5.01 7.26 5.00
CA ARG A 136 5.41 7.82 3.70
C ARG A 136 5.80 6.76 2.66
N HIS A 137 5.41 5.53 2.86
CA HIS A 137 5.52 4.45 1.88
C HIS A 137 4.40 3.44 2.09
N TYR A 138 3.95 2.86 0.98
CA TYR A 138 2.96 1.80 0.96
C TYR A 138 3.20 0.91 -0.26
N HIS A 139 3.46 -0.37 0.01
CA HIS A 139 3.50 -1.41 -0.99
C HIS A 139 2.35 -2.37 -0.74
N GLY A 140 1.48 -2.55 -1.71
CA GLY A 140 0.32 -3.39 -1.55
C GLY A 140 -0.27 -3.84 -2.87
N ILE A 141 -1.19 -4.79 -2.78
CA ILE A 141 -2.03 -5.21 -3.89
C ILE A 141 -3.48 -4.87 -3.53
N SER A 142 -4.18 -4.27 -4.49
CA SER A 142 -5.63 -4.07 -4.41
C SER A 142 -6.32 -4.89 -5.49
N VAL A 143 -7.42 -5.53 -5.15
CA VAL A 143 -8.36 -6.12 -6.10
C VAL A 143 -9.63 -5.30 -6.05
N ILE A 144 -10.02 -4.73 -7.18
CA ILE A 144 -11.25 -3.96 -7.33
C ILE A 144 -12.26 -4.80 -8.10
N VAL A 145 -13.43 -4.98 -7.54
CA VAL A 145 -14.54 -5.70 -8.16
C VAL A 145 -15.73 -4.76 -8.31
N CYS A 146 -16.02 -4.35 -9.54
CA CYS A 146 -17.21 -3.58 -9.88
C CYS A 146 -18.33 -4.56 -10.25
N ILE A 147 -19.22 -4.87 -9.31
CA ILE A 147 -20.27 -5.88 -9.49
C ILE A 147 -21.18 -5.53 -10.67
N ASP A 148 -21.51 -4.24 -10.85
CA ASP A 148 -22.42 -3.80 -11.92
C ASP A 148 -21.77 -3.92 -13.32
N ALA A 149 -20.44 -3.88 -13.38
CA ALA A 149 -19.67 -3.97 -14.62
C ALA A 149 -19.25 -5.40 -14.98
N LEU A 150 -19.59 -6.40 -14.16
CA LEU A 150 -19.30 -7.80 -14.47
C LEU A 150 -20.13 -8.26 -15.67
N ASP A 151 -19.41 -8.84 -16.63
CA ASP A 151 -20.04 -9.50 -17.76
C ASP A 151 -20.93 -10.67 -17.29
N PRO A 152 -22.10 -10.93 -17.94
CA PRO A 152 -22.94 -12.07 -17.61
C PRO A 152 -22.21 -13.40 -17.57
N VAL A 153 -21.31 -13.67 -18.52
CA VAL A 153 -20.51 -14.91 -18.56
C VAL A 153 -19.58 -15.01 -17.34
N VAL A 154 -18.98 -13.89 -16.91
CA VAL A 154 -18.15 -13.85 -15.71
C VAL A 154 -18.98 -14.15 -14.46
N ARG A 155 -20.19 -13.62 -14.36
CA ARG A 155 -21.12 -13.92 -13.25
C ARG A 155 -21.50 -15.38 -13.18
N GLU A 156 -21.82 -16.01 -14.33
CA GLU A 156 -22.12 -17.44 -14.41
C GLU A 156 -20.91 -18.29 -14.00
N MET A 157 -19.71 -17.96 -14.48
CA MET A 157 -18.48 -18.63 -14.08
C MET A 157 -18.23 -18.53 -12.57
N MET A 158 -18.43 -17.34 -11.97
CA MET A 158 -18.30 -17.16 -10.52
C MET A 158 -19.32 -18.00 -9.75
N ALA A 159 -20.58 -18.04 -10.20
CA ALA A 159 -21.60 -18.86 -9.59
C ALA A 159 -21.24 -20.35 -9.64
N LEU A 160 -20.67 -20.83 -10.75
CA LEU A 160 -20.16 -22.19 -10.89
C LEU A 160 -19.03 -22.52 -9.91
N LEU A 161 -18.16 -21.54 -9.64
CA LEU A 161 -17.06 -21.69 -8.69
C LEU A 161 -17.52 -21.52 -7.22
N GLY A 162 -18.78 -21.18 -6.98
CA GLY A 162 -19.28 -20.89 -5.63
C GLY A 162 -18.90 -19.51 -5.10
N ILE A 163 -18.45 -18.58 -5.96
CA ILE A 163 -18.07 -17.23 -5.56
C ILE A 163 -19.32 -16.35 -5.44
N ASP A 164 -19.71 -16.01 -4.20
CA ASP A 164 -20.85 -15.15 -3.90
C ASP A 164 -20.41 -13.72 -3.57
N LEU A 165 -20.21 -12.89 -4.59
CA LEU A 165 -19.84 -11.47 -4.42
C LEU A 165 -20.94 -10.64 -3.76
N ALA A 166 -22.21 -11.00 -3.93
CA ALA A 166 -23.31 -10.27 -3.32
C ALA A 166 -23.39 -10.56 -1.82
N GLY A 167 -23.23 -11.82 -1.44
CA GLY A 167 -23.12 -12.25 -0.04
C GLY A 167 -21.88 -11.63 0.63
N LEU A 168 -20.72 -11.70 -0.01
CA LEU A 168 -19.47 -11.09 0.47
C LEU A 168 -19.67 -9.59 0.74
N ARG A 169 -20.27 -8.86 -0.22
CA ARG A 169 -20.57 -7.44 -0.06
C ARG A 169 -21.53 -7.19 1.10
N HIS A 170 -22.62 -7.94 1.18
CA HIS A 170 -23.62 -7.79 2.23
C HIS A 170 -23.00 -8.02 3.61
N THR A 171 -22.30 -9.12 3.79
CA THR A 171 -21.74 -9.53 5.08
C THR A 171 -20.62 -8.60 5.54
N ILE A 172 -19.75 -8.18 4.64
CA ILE A 172 -18.53 -7.43 4.99
C ILE A 172 -18.74 -5.92 4.85
N CYS A 173 -19.34 -5.46 3.74
CA CYS A 173 -19.33 -4.05 3.41
C CYS A 173 -20.57 -3.29 3.91
N ASP A 174 -21.72 -3.94 3.98
CA ASP A 174 -22.97 -3.28 4.41
C ASP A 174 -23.09 -3.26 5.95
N VAL A 175 -22.60 -4.31 6.62
CA VAL A 175 -22.60 -4.42 8.09
C VAL A 175 -21.41 -3.69 8.69
N ASN A 176 -20.24 -3.89 8.14
CA ASN A 176 -18.99 -3.24 8.57
C ASN A 176 -18.52 -2.27 7.48
N ARG A 177 -18.18 -1.04 7.85
CA ARG A 177 -17.71 -0.03 6.89
C ARG A 177 -16.41 -0.40 6.22
N CYS A 178 -15.55 -1.13 6.93
CA CYS A 178 -14.36 -1.80 6.46
C CYS A 178 -14.06 -2.95 7.40
N PHE A 179 -13.80 -4.07 6.83
CA PHE A 179 -13.36 -5.24 7.55
C PHE A 179 -11.84 -5.33 7.41
N ILE A 180 -11.12 -5.32 8.53
CA ILE A 180 -9.67 -5.51 8.55
C ILE A 180 -9.37 -6.76 9.37
N MET A 181 -8.57 -7.64 8.77
CA MET A 181 -8.09 -8.85 9.43
C MET A 181 -6.61 -9.03 9.20
N ARG A 182 -5.96 -9.79 10.06
CA ARG A 182 -4.65 -10.32 9.79
C ARG A 182 -4.78 -11.41 8.74
N ALA A 183 -4.04 -11.31 7.65
CA ALA A 183 -4.01 -12.39 6.67
C ALA A 183 -3.48 -13.67 7.33
N ASP A 184 -4.23 -14.75 7.17
CA ASP A 184 -3.78 -16.08 7.57
C ASP A 184 -2.77 -16.65 6.55
N ALA A 185 -2.26 -17.86 6.81
CA ALA A 185 -1.27 -18.49 5.95
C ALA A 185 -1.77 -18.72 4.51
N SER A 186 -3.07 -18.96 4.32
CA SER A 186 -3.68 -19.19 3.00
C SER A 186 -3.76 -17.88 2.21
N ILE A 187 -4.22 -16.83 2.84
CA ILE A 187 -4.29 -15.48 2.24
C ILE A 187 -2.87 -14.97 1.93
N GLU A 188 -1.94 -15.09 2.87
CA GLU A 188 -0.53 -14.71 2.65
C GLU A 188 0.10 -15.47 1.47
N HIS A 189 -0.23 -16.76 1.32
CA HIS A 189 0.22 -17.55 0.17
C HIS A 189 -0.31 -16.98 -1.15
N ILE A 190 -1.62 -16.71 -1.23
CA ILE A 190 -2.25 -16.16 -2.44
C ILE A 190 -1.60 -14.82 -2.82
N PHE A 191 -1.43 -13.92 -1.85
CA PHE A 191 -0.80 -12.62 -2.13
C PHE A 191 0.69 -12.73 -2.44
N SER A 192 1.42 -13.64 -1.79
CA SER A 192 2.81 -13.92 -2.15
C SER A 192 2.95 -14.31 -3.61
N GLU A 193 2.07 -15.20 -4.09
CA GLU A 193 2.02 -15.62 -5.49
C GLU A 193 1.63 -14.46 -6.43
N LEU A 194 0.67 -13.62 -6.03
CA LEU A 194 0.30 -12.43 -6.80
C LEU A 194 1.46 -11.44 -6.92
N TYR A 195 2.24 -11.22 -5.83
CA TYR A 195 3.44 -10.37 -5.89
C TYR A 195 4.49 -10.92 -6.85
N HIS A 196 4.67 -12.24 -6.90
CA HIS A 196 5.58 -12.89 -7.87
C HIS A 196 5.01 -12.87 -9.29
N ALA A 197 3.69 -12.93 -9.46
CA ALA A 197 3.03 -12.92 -10.76
C ALA A 197 3.29 -11.63 -11.57
N ARG A 198 3.70 -10.53 -10.92
CA ARG A 198 4.13 -9.30 -11.60
C ARG A 198 5.28 -9.58 -12.57
N ALA A 199 6.22 -10.45 -12.19
CA ALA A 199 7.34 -10.87 -13.04
C ALA A 199 6.93 -11.92 -14.07
N TRP A 200 5.76 -12.55 -13.95
CA TRP A 200 5.29 -13.60 -14.83
C TRP A 200 4.35 -12.99 -15.86
N ARG A 201 4.76 -13.00 -17.10
CA ARG A 201 4.06 -12.42 -18.26
C ARG A 201 2.75 -13.13 -18.65
N LYS A 202 2.14 -13.95 -17.79
CA LYS A 202 0.95 -14.75 -18.13
C LYS A 202 -0.33 -14.17 -17.48
N PRO A 203 -1.21 -13.53 -18.26
CA PRO A 203 -2.49 -12.99 -17.75
C PRO A 203 -3.34 -14.03 -17.03
N GLY A 204 -3.37 -15.28 -17.52
CA GLY A 204 -4.13 -16.37 -16.93
C GLY A 204 -3.71 -16.71 -15.49
N TYR A 205 -2.45 -16.51 -15.12
CA TYR A 205 -2.01 -16.75 -13.77
C TYR A 205 -2.62 -15.72 -12.78
N ARG A 206 -2.62 -14.43 -13.16
CA ARG A 206 -3.27 -13.37 -12.39
C ARG A 206 -4.76 -13.64 -12.22
N LEU A 207 -5.42 -14.09 -13.31
CA LEU A 207 -6.83 -14.51 -13.26
C LEU A 207 -7.06 -15.63 -12.24
N LEU A 208 -6.32 -16.72 -12.32
CA LEU A 208 -6.48 -17.88 -11.42
C LEU A 208 -6.29 -17.48 -9.95
N LYS A 209 -5.24 -16.69 -9.65
CA LYS A 209 -4.99 -16.24 -8.28
C LYS A 209 -6.02 -15.23 -7.76
N THR A 210 -6.56 -14.40 -8.63
CA THR A 210 -7.67 -13.50 -8.27
C THR A 210 -8.95 -14.28 -7.98
N MET A 211 -9.26 -15.31 -8.79
CA MET A 211 -10.42 -16.18 -8.57
C MET A 211 -10.26 -17.00 -7.28
N GLU A 212 -9.08 -17.55 -7.01
CA GLU A 212 -8.75 -18.25 -5.75
C GLU A 212 -8.97 -17.34 -4.53
N LEU A 213 -8.51 -16.08 -4.60
CA LEU A 213 -8.76 -15.09 -3.55
C LEU A 213 -10.26 -14.84 -3.33
N LEU A 214 -11.01 -14.60 -4.40
CA LEU A 214 -12.45 -14.34 -4.30
C LEU A 214 -13.22 -15.54 -3.77
N LEU A 215 -12.86 -16.76 -4.17
CA LEU A 215 -13.42 -18.00 -3.65
C LEU A 215 -13.16 -18.13 -2.14
N PHE A 216 -11.92 -17.96 -1.72
CA PHE A 216 -11.54 -18.00 -0.30
C PHE A 216 -12.32 -16.99 0.53
N LEU A 217 -12.46 -15.75 0.03
CA LEU A 217 -13.18 -14.69 0.73
C LEU A 217 -14.69 -14.91 0.76
N SER A 218 -15.25 -15.66 -0.19
CA SER A 218 -16.69 -16.02 -0.19
C SER A 218 -17.03 -17.00 0.92
N ASP A 219 -16.08 -17.85 1.33
CA ASP A 219 -16.22 -18.81 2.40
C ASP A 219 -15.79 -18.28 3.78
N LEU A 220 -15.37 -16.98 3.84
CA LEU A 220 -14.82 -16.40 5.05
C LEU A 220 -15.91 -16.23 6.13
N ASP A 221 -15.76 -16.93 7.26
CA ASP A 221 -16.56 -16.64 8.44
C ASP A 221 -16.09 -15.36 9.11
N THR A 222 -16.85 -14.29 8.90
CA THR A 222 -16.53 -12.96 9.44
C THR A 222 -16.66 -12.92 10.97
N ALA A 223 -17.48 -13.79 11.59
CA ALA A 223 -17.67 -13.78 13.04
C ALA A 223 -16.43 -14.33 13.78
N GLU A 224 -15.73 -15.31 13.20
CA GLU A 224 -14.52 -15.86 13.79
C GLU A 224 -13.27 -14.99 13.51
N ASN A 225 -13.28 -14.23 12.41
CA ASN A 225 -12.12 -13.47 11.92
C ASN A 225 -12.15 -11.98 12.23
N VAL A 226 -13.17 -11.48 12.97
CA VAL A 226 -13.19 -10.10 13.43
C VAL A 226 -12.08 -9.87 14.46
N GLN A 227 -10.90 -9.50 14.03
CA GLN A 227 -10.01 -8.77 14.92
C GLN A 227 -10.71 -7.47 15.28
N GLN A 228 -10.72 -7.14 16.57
CA GLN A 228 -11.22 -5.84 17.01
C GLN A 228 -10.33 -4.75 16.39
N THR A 229 -10.73 -4.28 15.22
CA THR A 229 -10.06 -3.16 14.55
C THR A 229 -10.10 -1.97 15.48
N GLU A 230 -8.94 -1.47 15.87
CA GLU A 230 -8.84 -0.33 16.76
C GLU A 230 -9.15 0.95 15.98
N TYR A 231 -10.25 1.58 16.31
CA TYR A 231 -10.66 2.88 15.75
C TYR A 231 -10.12 4.02 16.60
N PHE A 232 -9.60 5.03 15.93
CA PHE A 232 -9.11 6.26 16.52
C PHE A 232 -9.99 7.42 16.10
N SER A 233 -10.32 8.33 17.05
CA SER A 233 -10.99 9.56 16.67
C SER A 233 -10.06 10.46 15.84
N ARG A 234 -10.60 11.21 14.88
CA ARG A 234 -9.83 12.14 14.04
C ARG A 234 -8.99 13.08 14.92
N LYS A 235 -9.57 13.62 15.99
CA LYS A 235 -8.85 14.46 16.94
C LYS A 235 -7.60 13.79 17.52
N GLN A 236 -7.70 12.52 17.93
CA GLN A 236 -6.54 11.77 18.45
C GLN A 236 -5.49 11.57 17.37
N VAL A 237 -5.92 11.25 16.14
CA VAL A 237 -5.02 11.08 15.01
C VAL A 237 -4.28 12.38 14.70
N ASP A 238 -4.98 13.51 14.62
CA ASP A 238 -4.40 14.83 14.34
C ASP A 238 -3.41 15.25 15.45
N GLN A 239 -3.72 14.98 16.72
CA GLN A 239 -2.79 15.19 17.82
C GLN A 239 -1.51 14.36 17.68
N VAL A 240 -1.66 13.07 17.36
CA VAL A 240 -0.53 12.15 17.18
C VAL A 240 0.32 12.52 15.95
N LYS A 241 -0.30 12.91 14.85
CA LYS A 241 0.40 13.42 13.65
C LYS A 241 1.14 14.71 13.95
N SER A 242 0.54 15.61 14.76
CA SER A 242 1.21 16.84 15.21
C SER A 242 2.43 16.55 16.10
N VAL A 243 2.37 15.52 16.94
CA VAL A 243 3.55 15.04 17.70
C VAL A 243 4.65 14.57 16.74
N ALA A 244 4.30 13.77 15.73
CA ALA A 244 5.28 13.29 14.74
C ALA A 244 5.92 14.46 13.99
N ALA A 245 5.14 15.44 13.55
CA ALA A 245 5.64 16.65 12.90
C ALA A 245 6.62 17.41 13.80
N LEU A 246 6.27 17.63 15.06
CA LEU A 246 7.14 18.36 16.00
C LEU A 246 8.50 17.67 16.21
N ILE A 247 8.51 16.34 16.40
CA ILE A 247 9.76 15.61 16.68
C ILE A 247 10.63 15.44 15.43
N THR A 248 10.08 15.64 14.23
CA THR A 248 10.81 15.59 12.96
C THR A 248 11.18 16.95 12.41
N GLU A 249 10.63 18.05 12.94
CA GLU A 249 10.98 19.43 12.55
C GLU A 249 12.43 19.78 12.90
N ASP A 250 12.86 19.40 14.10
CA ASP A 250 14.25 19.59 14.55
C ASP A 250 14.75 18.29 15.18
N LEU A 251 15.55 17.54 14.43
CA LEU A 251 16.06 16.23 14.84
C LEU A 251 17.09 16.32 15.97
N THR A 252 17.63 17.50 16.25
CA THR A 252 18.59 17.70 17.35
C THR A 252 17.90 17.85 18.70
N ARG A 253 16.62 18.20 18.70
CA ARG A 253 15.82 18.34 19.93
C ARG A 253 15.43 16.98 20.52
N HIS A 254 15.50 16.93 21.83
CA HIS A 254 15.07 15.77 22.62
C HIS A 254 13.84 16.12 23.43
N TYR A 255 12.78 15.34 23.26
CA TYR A 255 11.54 15.46 24.02
C TYR A 255 11.29 14.20 24.85
N THR A 256 10.88 14.36 26.10
CA THR A 256 10.34 13.25 26.86
C THR A 256 8.90 12.98 26.46
N LEU A 257 8.40 11.76 26.71
CA LEU A 257 7.00 11.43 26.45
C LEU A 257 6.05 12.30 27.27
N SER A 258 6.42 12.67 28.50
CA SER A 258 5.64 13.56 29.35
C SER A 258 5.50 14.96 28.73
N GLN A 259 6.61 15.55 28.26
CA GLN A 259 6.58 16.86 27.59
C GLN A 259 5.72 16.85 26.31
N LEU A 260 5.80 15.77 25.51
CA LEU A 260 4.97 15.62 24.32
C LEU A 260 3.50 15.46 24.68
N ALA A 261 3.19 14.62 25.66
CA ALA A 261 1.83 14.39 26.11
C ALA A 261 1.18 15.67 26.65
N GLU A 262 1.86 16.40 27.52
CA GLU A 262 1.44 17.68 28.07
C GLU A 262 1.17 18.72 26.98
N ARG A 263 2.14 18.88 26.05
CA ARG A 263 2.05 19.88 24.97
C ARG A 263 0.85 19.67 24.04
N PHE A 264 0.46 18.43 23.81
CA PHE A 264 -0.66 18.10 22.92
C PHE A 264 -1.95 17.71 23.65
N GLY A 265 -2.00 17.90 24.97
CA GLY A 265 -3.20 17.63 25.79
C GLY A 265 -3.59 16.14 25.80
N LEU A 266 -2.59 15.24 25.83
CA LEU A 266 -2.76 13.80 25.91
C LEU A 266 -2.21 13.28 27.24
N SER A 267 -2.71 12.13 27.70
CA SER A 267 -1.96 11.34 28.68
C SER A 267 -0.84 10.58 27.98
N GLU A 268 0.25 10.23 28.68
CA GLU A 268 1.33 9.42 28.10
C GLU A 268 0.82 8.08 27.53
N THR A 269 -0.17 7.48 28.21
CA THR A 269 -0.78 6.22 27.76
C THR A 269 -1.56 6.43 26.45
N ALA A 270 -2.34 7.50 26.34
CA ALA A 270 -3.07 7.85 25.12
C ALA A 270 -2.10 8.18 23.98
N LEU A 271 -1.01 8.90 24.24
CA LEU A 271 0.04 9.18 23.26
C LEU A 271 0.70 7.88 22.77
N LYS A 272 1.14 7.01 23.67
CA LYS A 272 1.78 5.72 23.29
C LYS A 272 0.84 4.85 22.45
N LYS A 273 -0.42 4.73 22.88
CA LYS A 273 -1.45 3.94 22.19
C LYS A 273 -1.77 4.53 20.84
N GLY A 274 -2.09 5.82 20.76
CA GLY A 274 -2.40 6.50 19.50
C GLY A 274 -1.23 6.52 18.54
N PHE A 275 0.00 6.77 19.03
CA PHE A 275 1.19 6.78 18.16
C PHE A 275 1.47 5.38 17.57
N ARG A 276 1.35 4.33 18.37
CA ARG A 276 1.46 2.95 17.88
C ARG A 276 0.31 2.61 16.92
N GLY A 277 -0.89 3.07 17.19
CA GLY A 277 -2.05 2.92 16.31
C GLY A 277 -1.83 3.57 14.95
N VAL A 278 -1.38 4.83 14.91
CA VAL A 278 -1.15 5.59 13.67
C VAL A 278 0.10 5.13 12.93
N PHE A 279 1.25 5.03 13.61
CA PHE A 279 2.55 4.78 12.99
C PHE A 279 3.04 3.33 13.11
N GLY A 280 2.34 2.45 13.81
CA GLY A 280 2.71 1.05 13.99
C GLY A 280 3.88 0.83 14.96
N THR A 281 4.47 1.90 15.50
CA THR A 281 5.70 1.84 16.30
C THR A 281 5.67 2.87 17.44
N SER A 282 6.67 2.84 18.32
CA SER A 282 6.78 3.83 19.39
C SER A 282 7.34 5.17 18.88
N VAL A 283 7.07 6.26 19.61
CA VAL A 283 7.60 7.61 19.30
C VAL A 283 9.12 7.59 19.09
N TYR A 284 9.85 6.91 19.96
CA TYR A 284 11.32 6.86 19.87
C TYR A 284 11.81 6.00 18.71
N ALA A 285 11.14 4.88 18.43
CA ALA A 285 11.52 4.03 17.30
C ALA A 285 11.24 4.74 15.96
N TYR A 286 10.12 5.46 15.86
CA TYR A 286 9.79 6.31 14.71
C TYR A 286 10.84 7.39 14.48
N LEU A 287 11.18 8.18 15.53
CA LEU A 287 12.18 9.23 15.43
C LEU A 287 13.55 8.67 15.04
N LYS A 288 13.95 7.53 15.62
CA LYS A 288 15.20 6.84 15.26
C LYS A 288 15.23 6.46 13.79
N GLN A 289 14.15 5.88 13.28
CA GLN A 289 14.05 5.50 11.87
C GLN A 289 14.11 6.73 10.97
N TYR A 290 13.35 7.76 11.28
CA TYR A 290 13.35 9.01 10.53
C TYR A 290 14.74 9.69 10.47
N ARG A 291 15.48 9.69 11.61
CA ARG A 291 16.88 10.17 11.65
C ARG A 291 17.79 9.39 10.71
N LEU A 292 17.66 8.06 10.67
CA LEU A 292 18.46 7.20 9.79
C LEU A 292 18.11 7.42 8.32
N GLU A 293 16.84 7.56 7.96
CA GLU A 293 16.39 7.87 6.59
C GLU A 293 16.89 9.26 6.14
N THR A 294 16.79 10.25 7.02
CA THR A 294 17.36 11.59 6.76
C THR A 294 18.87 11.51 6.54
N SER A 295 19.57 10.68 7.31
CA SER A 295 21.02 10.51 7.13
C SER A 295 21.39 9.89 5.78
N GLN A 296 20.58 8.95 5.26
CA GLN A 296 20.77 8.43 3.90
C GLN A 296 20.70 9.55 2.86
N GLN A 297 19.66 10.39 2.95
CA GLN A 297 19.50 11.53 2.02
C GLN A 297 20.69 12.51 2.10
N LEU A 298 21.19 12.79 3.30
CA LEU A 298 22.35 13.64 3.48
C LEU A 298 23.63 13.00 2.94
N LEU A 299 23.81 11.68 3.12
CA LEU A 299 24.95 10.94 2.56
C LEU A 299 24.96 10.95 1.03
N LEU A 300 23.77 10.89 0.41
CA LEU A 300 23.59 10.88 -1.05
C LEU A 300 23.77 12.26 -1.68
N ARG A 301 23.20 13.29 -1.05
CA ARG A 301 23.02 14.61 -1.67
C ARG A 301 24.06 15.65 -1.22
N THR A 302 24.92 15.32 -0.26
CA THR A 302 25.88 16.27 0.30
C THR A 302 27.26 15.67 0.48
N THR A 303 28.26 16.54 0.59
CA THR A 303 29.65 16.18 0.93
C THR A 303 29.96 16.24 2.43
N LEU A 304 28.94 16.42 3.28
CA LEU A 304 29.11 16.50 4.73
C LEU A 304 29.80 15.26 5.28
N SER A 305 30.69 15.44 6.26
CA SER A 305 31.32 14.33 6.96
C SER A 305 30.29 13.51 7.74
N VAL A 306 30.63 12.25 8.04
CA VAL A 306 29.76 11.38 8.86
C VAL A 306 29.50 11.98 10.26
N THR A 307 30.48 12.71 10.80
CA THR A 307 30.36 13.41 12.10
C THR A 307 29.37 14.57 12.02
N GLU A 308 29.44 15.39 10.97
CA GLU A 308 28.49 16.49 10.75
C GLU A 308 27.08 15.99 10.54
N ILE A 309 26.92 14.90 9.76
CA ILE A 309 25.61 14.26 9.57
C ILE A 309 25.06 13.76 10.89
N ALA A 310 25.87 13.04 11.69
CA ALA A 310 25.45 12.57 13.02
C ALA A 310 24.91 13.71 13.89
N GLY A 311 25.64 14.84 13.97
CA GLY A 311 25.20 16.01 14.71
C GLY A 311 23.88 16.59 14.21
N ARG A 312 23.73 16.74 12.89
CA ARG A 312 22.50 17.30 12.27
C ARG A 312 21.26 16.45 12.50
N ILE A 313 21.41 15.14 12.60
CA ILE A 313 20.30 14.22 12.88
C ILE A 313 20.12 13.91 14.37
N GLY A 314 20.80 14.64 15.26
CA GLY A 314 20.61 14.56 16.70
C GLY A 314 21.30 13.38 17.38
N TYR A 315 22.41 12.88 16.82
CA TYR A 315 23.31 11.95 17.49
C TYR A 315 24.50 12.72 18.08
N GLU A 316 24.58 12.77 19.40
CA GLU A 316 25.72 13.39 20.11
C GLU A 316 27.04 12.60 19.89
N ASN A 317 26.94 11.29 19.66
CA ASN A 317 28.08 10.40 19.44
C ASN A 317 28.04 9.78 18.04
N PRO A 318 28.97 10.14 17.13
CA PRO A 318 29.05 9.61 15.77
C PRO A 318 29.20 8.09 15.70
N ASN A 319 29.83 7.47 16.69
CA ASN A 319 29.98 6.00 16.73
C ASN A 319 28.64 5.31 16.99
N LYS A 320 27.79 5.89 17.85
CA LYS A 320 26.41 5.40 18.05
C LYS A 320 25.58 5.52 16.77
N PHE A 321 25.75 6.61 16.02
CA PHE A 321 25.11 6.77 14.71
C PHE A 321 25.60 5.70 13.73
N THR A 322 26.93 5.53 13.58
CA THR A 322 27.53 4.53 12.67
C THR A 322 27.03 3.12 12.97
N THR A 323 26.97 2.76 14.26
CA THR A 323 26.45 1.46 14.69
C THR A 323 24.96 1.29 14.36
N ALA A 324 24.14 2.33 14.62
CA ALA A 324 22.71 2.30 14.33
C ALA A 324 22.44 2.23 12.81
N PHE A 325 23.19 2.97 12.01
CA PHE A 325 23.10 2.97 10.55
C PHE A 325 23.48 1.61 9.97
N LYS A 326 24.64 1.04 10.40
CA LYS A 326 25.08 -0.28 9.95
C LYS A 326 24.08 -1.38 10.31
N LYS A 327 23.47 -1.30 11.51
CA LYS A 327 22.43 -2.24 11.92
C LYS A 327 21.18 -2.14 11.03
N ALA A 328 20.82 -0.95 10.57
CA ALA A 328 19.63 -0.71 9.76
C ALA A 328 19.83 -1.07 8.28
N TYR A 329 21.01 -0.78 7.72
CA TYR A 329 21.26 -0.86 6.28
C TYR A 329 22.36 -1.85 5.86
N GLY A 330 22.94 -2.57 6.79
CA GLY A 330 24.00 -3.56 6.53
C GLY A 330 25.40 -2.96 6.26
N LEU A 331 25.48 -1.70 5.87
CA LEU A 331 26.71 -0.96 5.55
C LEU A 331 26.94 0.20 6.53
N SER A 332 28.19 0.56 6.78
CA SER A 332 28.50 1.80 7.48
C SER A 332 28.15 3.01 6.61
N PRO A 333 27.95 4.22 7.19
CA PRO A 333 27.68 5.44 6.41
C PRO A 333 28.72 5.73 5.33
N THR A 334 29.99 5.44 5.62
CA THR A 334 31.09 5.65 4.67
C THR A 334 31.06 4.65 3.53
N GLU A 335 30.83 3.37 3.83
CA GLU A 335 30.65 2.32 2.80
C GLU A 335 29.44 2.62 1.92
N PHE A 336 28.30 2.99 2.53
CA PHE A 336 27.08 3.35 1.82
C PHE A 336 27.32 4.49 0.82
N ARG A 337 27.99 5.57 1.24
CA ARG A 337 28.34 6.69 0.35
C ARG A 337 29.22 6.25 -0.83
N LYS A 338 30.23 5.40 -0.58
CA LYS A 338 31.12 4.89 -1.63
C LYS A 338 30.37 4.04 -2.65
N CYS A 339 29.52 3.12 -2.22
CA CYS A 339 28.74 2.27 -3.13
C CYS A 339 27.89 3.10 -4.08
N VAL A 340 27.20 4.11 -3.58
CA VAL A 340 26.32 4.94 -4.42
C VAL A 340 27.12 5.85 -5.37
N GLN A 341 28.29 6.35 -4.95
CA GLN A 341 29.17 7.11 -5.84
C GLN A 341 29.75 6.24 -6.95
N MET A 342 29.99 4.96 -6.71
CA MET A 342 30.44 4.02 -7.74
C MET A 342 29.33 3.67 -8.75
N ASP A 343 28.08 3.54 -8.29
CA ASP A 343 26.93 3.29 -9.19
C ASP A 343 26.57 4.50 -10.04
N SER A 344 26.84 5.72 -9.56
CA SER A 344 26.62 6.97 -10.31
C SER A 344 27.75 7.33 -11.26
N ALA A 345 28.94 6.79 -11.08
CA ALA A 345 30.04 6.80 -12.04
C ALA A 345 29.93 5.54 -12.89
N GLY A 346 29.09 5.59 -13.94
CA GLY A 346 28.98 4.48 -14.91
C GLY A 346 30.37 4.05 -15.41
N PRO A 347 30.52 2.81 -15.94
CA PRO A 347 31.82 2.31 -16.36
C PRO A 347 32.42 3.26 -17.41
N GLU A 348 33.54 3.92 -17.07
CA GLU A 348 34.39 4.54 -18.08
C GLU A 348 34.84 3.45 -19.04
N TRP A 349 34.19 3.36 -20.18
CA TRP A 349 34.71 2.62 -21.32
C TRP A 349 35.93 3.38 -21.81
N GLY A 350 37.07 3.12 -21.19
CA GLY A 350 38.35 3.49 -21.71
C GLY A 350 38.56 2.81 -23.06
N GLY A 351 38.22 3.51 -24.13
CA GLY A 351 38.63 3.18 -25.48
C GLY A 351 40.15 3.12 -25.52
N LYS A 352 40.73 1.93 -25.57
CA LYS A 352 42.05 1.72 -26.12
C LYS A 352 41.83 1.34 -27.59
N GLU A 353 42.00 2.33 -28.45
CA GLU A 353 42.36 2.08 -29.83
C GLU A 353 43.66 1.27 -29.86
N VAL A 354 43.65 0.10 -30.47
CA VAL A 354 44.73 -0.51 -31.20
C VAL A 354 44.15 -1.26 -32.41
#